data_11f35bf0fecc68478e23c27140407e83
#
_entry.id   11f35bf0fecc68478e23c27140407e83
#
_cell.length_a   1.000
_cell.length_b   1.000
_cell.length_c   1.000
_cell.angle_alpha   90.00
_cell.angle_beta   90.00
_cell.angle_gamma   90.00
#
_symmetry.space_group_name_H-M   'P 1'
#
loop_
_entity.id
_entity.type
_entity.pdbx_description
1 polymer ?
#
loop_
_entity_poly.entity_id
_entity_poly.type
_entity_poly.pdbx_seq_one_letter_code
_entity_poly.pdbx_strand_id
1 'polypeptide(L)'
;MARRAGRRMDGTDGDEDRRLAMITPEISRRTIGLLRELVGLEPPERVPEGAMALADAVLAEHGPDGLRVLVMTLSSWATAQIENVAELSRRSHEAVLDSMELACLEAQAED
;
A
#
# COMPACT_ATOMS: atom_id res chain seq x y z
N MET A 1 -22.57 -1.07 -11.28
CA MET A 1 -21.70 -0.13 -11.97
C MET A 1 -22.43 1.10 -12.41
N ALA A 2 -23.64 0.99 -12.81
CA ALA A 2 -24.40 2.16 -13.24
C ALA A 2 -24.51 3.20 -12.15
N ARG A 3 -24.62 2.78 -10.93
CA ARG A 3 -24.78 3.73 -9.83
C ARG A 3 -23.55 4.59 -9.64
N ARG A 4 -22.42 4.09 -10.06
CA ARG A 4 -21.19 4.81 -9.95
C ARG A 4 -21.19 6.02 -10.86
N ALA A 5 -21.67 5.84 -12.07
CA ALA A 5 -21.78 6.95 -12.99
C ALA A 5 -22.68 8.04 -12.42
N GLY A 6 -23.78 7.63 -11.79
CA GLY A 6 -24.67 8.60 -11.18
C GLY A 6 -24.00 9.42 -10.12
N ARG A 7 -23.20 8.77 -9.28
CA ARG A 7 -22.54 9.49 -8.21
C ARG A 7 -21.55 10.51 -8.74
N ARG A 8 -20.95 10.24 -9.88
CA ARG A 8 -19.97 11.14 -10.45
C ARG A 8 -20.54 12.45 -10.92
N MET A 9 -21.83 12.51 -11.04
CA MET A 9 -22.46 13.71 -11.57
C MET A 9 -22.31 14.92 -10.67
N ASP A 10 -22.00 14.73 -9.41
CA ASP A 10 -21.98 15.87 -8.51
C ASP A 10 -20.66 16.64 -8.53
N GLY A 11 -19.67 16.18 -9.24
CA GLY A 11 -18.42 16.91 -9.38
C GLY A 11 -17.48 16.79 -8.19
N THR A 12 -17.99 16.46 -7.00
CA THR A 12 -17.17 16.33 -5.82
C THR A 12 -16.20 15.17 -5.98
N ASP A 13 -16.66 14.06 -6.53
CA ASP A 13 -15.82 12.91 -6.77
C ASP A 13 -14.68 13.25 -7.73
N GLY A 14 -14.97 14.07 -8.76
CA GLY A 14 -13.95 14.48 -9.70
C GLY A 14 -12.88 15.34 -9.07
N ASP A 15 -13.28 16.23 -8.16
CA ASP A 15 -12.31 17.07 -7.45
C ASP A 15 -11.45 16.25 -6.55
N GLU A 16 -12.03 15.29 -5.84
CA GLU A 16 -11.27 14.41 -4.96
C GLU A 16 -10.27 13.57 -5.77
N ASP A 17 -10.74 12.98 -6.87
CA ASP A 17 -9.86 12.19 -7.72
C ASP A 17 -8.69 13.02 -8.21
N ARG A 18 -8.94 14.27 -8.58
CA ARG A 18 -7.90 15.15 -9.06
C ARG A 18 -6.88 15.48 -8.00
N ARG A 19 -7.35 15.74 -6.77
CA ARG A 19 -6.46 16.02 -5.66
C ARG A 19 -5.56 14.83 -5.37
N LEU A 20 -6.15 13.63 -5.34
CA LEU A 20 -5.37 12.42 -5.07
C LEU A 20 -4.35 12.17 -6.17
N ALA A 21 -4.75 12.40 -7.43
CA ALA A 21 -3.85 12.18 -8.56
C ALA A 21 -2.65 13.13 -8.52
N MET A 22 -2.85 14.34 -8.01
CA MET A 22 -1.77 15.32 -7.99
C MET A 22 -0.65 14.93 -7.03
N ILE A 23 -0.98 14.27 -5.93
CA ILE A 23 0.04 13.92 -4.94
C ILE A 23 0.58 12.50 -5.12
N THR A 24 -0.05 11.71 -6.00
CA THR A 24 0.35 10.31 -6.18
C THR A 24 1.82 10.16 -6.61
N PRO A 25 2.35 10.93 -7.57
CA PRO A 25 3.74 10.72 -7.98
C PRO A 25 4.73 10.94 -6.85
N GLU A 26 4.51 11.96 -6.04
CA GLU A 26 5.43 12.24 -4.94
C GLU A 26 5.37 11.13 -3.90
N ILE A 27 4.17 10.71 -3.53
CA ILE A 27 4.02 9.68 -2.52
C ILE A 27 4.58 8.35 -3.01
N SER A 28 4.37 8.03 -4.30
CA SER A 28 4.95 6.82 -4.87
C SER A 28 6.46 6.84 -4.79
N ARG A 29 7.07 7.98 -5.11
CA ARG A 29 8.52 8.10 -5.08
C ARG A 29 9.05 7.93 -3.66
N ARG A 30 8.39 8.55 -2.69
CA ARG A 30 8.80 8.44 -1.29
C ARG A 30 8.64 7.01 -0.78
N THR A 31 7.60 6.34 -1.22
CA THR A 31 7.35 4.95 -0.80
C THR A 31 8.42 4.02 -1.36
N ILE A 32 8.80 4.20 -2.61
CA ILE A 32 9.91 3.40 -3.18
C ILE A 32 11.20 3.66 -2.41
N GLY A 33 11.45 4.93 -2.06
CA GLY A 33 12.63 5.25 -1.26
C GLY A 33 12.63 4.53 0.07
N LEU A 34 11.47 4.51 0.72
CA LEU A 34 11.34 3.78 1.99
C LEU A 34 11.61 2.30 1.79
N LEU A 35 11.02 1.70 0.75
CA LEU A 35 11.19 0.27 0.52
C LEU A 35 12.66 -0.09 0.29
N ARG A 36 13.40 0.79 -0.39
CA ARG A 36 14.82 0.54 -0.57
C ARG A 36 15.56 0.49 0.75
N GLU A 37 15.12 1.30 1.72
CA GLU A 37 15.74 1.30 3.03
C GLU A 37 15.32 0.10 3.87
N LEU A 38 14.09 -0.37 3.69
CA LEU A 38 13.54 -1.41 4.53
C LEU A 38 13.95 -2.82 4.09
N VAL A 39 14.16 -3.03 2.79
CA VAL A 39 14.52 -4.35 2.29
C VAL A 39 15.89 -4.70 2.85
N GLY A 40 15.94 -5.81 3.57
CA GLY A 40 17.18 -6.27 4.19
C GLY A 40 17.53 -5.60 5.50
N LEU A 41 16.64 -4.76 6.03
CA LEU A 41 16.89 -4.06 7.28
C LEU A 41 16.98 -5.05 8.44
N GLU A 42 17.98 -4.84 9.30
CA GLU A 42 18.18 -5.69 10.46
C GLU A 42 18.17 -4.85 11.72
N PRO A 43 17.47 -5.24 12.76
CA PRO A 43 16.56 -6.40 12.79
C PRO A 43 15.24 -6.08 12.09
N PRO A 44 14.48 -7.09 11.68
CA PRO A 44 13.23 -6.86 10.96
C PRO A 44 12.20 -6.03 11.73
N GLU A 45 12.32 -6.03 13.05
CA GLU A 45 11.40 -5.26 13.89
C GLU A 45 11.50 -3.76 13.65
N ARG A 46 12.56 -3.30 12.99
CA ARG A 46 12.70 -1.89 12.67
C ARG A 46 11.88 -1.47 11.46
N VAL A 47 11.35 -2.43 10.70
CA VAL A 47 10.53 -2.11 9.53
C VAL A 47 9.31 -1.27 9.90
N PRO A 48 8.54 -1.62 10.95
CA PRO A 48 7.39 -0.79 11.31
C PRO A 48 7.76 0.65 11.68
N GLU A 49 8.92 0.86 12.28
CA GLU A 49 9.35 2.21 12.64
C GLU A 49 9.47 3.09 11.40
N GLY A 50 10.13 2.55 10.36
CA GLY A 50 10.30 3.30 9.13
C GLY A 50 8.97 3.56 8.45
N ALA A 51 8.11 2.56 8.45
CA ALA A 51 6.79 2.71 7.83
C ALA A 51 5.96 3.77 8.55
N MET A 52 6.00 3.77 9.88
CA MET A 52 5.26 4.75 10.65
C MET A 52 5.80 6.16 10.43
N ALA A 53 7.10 6.28 10.32
CA ALA A 53 7.70 7.59 10.06
C ALA A 53 7.23 8.16 8.72
N LEU A 54 7.15 7.31 7.70
CA LEU A 54 6.65 7.76 6.41
C LEU A 54 5.17 8.14 6.51
N ALA A 55 4.37 7.31 7.19
CA ALA A 55 2.95 7.60 7.34
C ALA A 55 2.73 8.94 8.04
N ASP A 56 3.50 9.19 9.11
CA ASP A 56 3.38 10.44 9.85
C ASP A 56 3.77 11.64 8.98
N ALA A 57 4.84 11.51 8.20
CA ALA A 57 5.27 12.59 7.33
C ALA A 57 4.25 12.89 6.24
N VAL A 58 3.70 11.83 5.64
CA VAL A 58 2.70 11.99 4.61
C VAL A 58 1.44 12.65 5.18
N LEU A 59 1.03 12.23 6.36
CA LEU A 59 -0.13 12.81 7.01
C LEU A 59 0.10 14.29 7.31
N ALA A 60 1.29 14.64 7.79
CA ALA A 60 1.59 16.01 8.13
C ALA A 60 1.59 16.92 6.90
N GLU A 61 2.07 16.42 5.76
CA GLU A 61 2.18 17.25 4.56
C GLU A 61 0.92 17.28 3.73
N HIS A 62 0.19 16.18 3.67
CA HIS A 62 -0.94 16.05 2.75
C HIS A 62 -2.27 15.73 3.43
N GLY A 63 -2.26 15.55 4.75
CA GLY A 63 -3.47 15.21 5.47
C GLY A 63 -3.97 13.81 5.14
N PRO A 64 -5.23 13.52 5.42
CA PRO A 64 -5.78 12.18 5.19
C PRO A 64 -5.70 11.73 3.73
N ASP A 65 -5.74 12.66 2.77
CA ASP A 65 -5.62 12.30 1.37
C ASP A 65 -4.27 11.61 1.11
N GLY A 66 -3.21 12.08 1.78
CA GLY A 66 -1.90 11.47 1.64
C GLY A 66 -1.90 10.03 2.08
N LEU A 67 -2.55 9.75 3.22
CA LEU A 67 -2.64 8.38 3.70
C LEU A 67 -3.45 7.49 2.75
N ARG A 68 -4.50 8.05 2.18
CA ARG A 68 -5.31 7.29 1.23
C ARG A 68 -4.50 6.91 0.01
N VAL A 69 -3.71 7.84 -0.52
CA VAL A 69 -2.85 7.55 -1.66
C VAL A 69 -1.78 6.55 -1.28
N LEU A 70 -1.21 6.67 -0.08
CA LEU A 70 -0.20 5.73 0.38
C LEU A 70 -0.75 4.30 0.42
N VAL A 71 -1.96 4.13 0.98
CA VAL A 71 -2.58 2.81 1.02
C VAL A 71 -2.87 2.29 -0.38
N MET A 72 -3.39 3.14 -1.26
CA MET A 72 -3.67 2.72 -2.63
C MET A 72 -2.40 2.28 -3.35
N THR A 73 -1.32 3.03 -3.17
CA THR A 73 -0.06 2.72 -3.81
C THR A 73 0.49 1.38 -3.32
N LEU A 74 0.54 1.20 -2.01
CA LEU A 74 1.06 -0.03 -1.43
C LEU A 74 0.19 -1.23 -1.80
N SER A 75 -1.13 -1.04 -1.80
CA SER A 75 -2.04 -2.13 -2.15
C SER A 75 -1.87 -2.55 -3.61
N SER A 76 -1.71 -1.56 -4.50
CA SER A 76 -1.51 -1.87 -5.92
C SER A 76 -0.20 -2.63 -6.14
N TRP A 77 0.86 -2.19 -5.47
CA TRP A 77 2.14 -2.87 -5.62
C TRP A 77 2.11 -4.26 -4.98
N ALA A 78 1.46 -4.40 -3.82
CA ALA A 78 1.34 -5.70 -3.18
C ALA A 78 0.58 -6.67 -4.06
N THR A 79 -0.52 -6.20 -4.65
CA THR A 79 -1.32 -7.03 -5.56
C THR A 79 -0.47 -7.52 -6.73
N ALA A 80 0.26 -6.60 -7.36
CA ALA A 80 1.10 -6.96 -8.49
C ALA A 80 2.17 -7.97 -8.10
N GLN A 81 2.78 -7.78 -6.93
CA GLN A 81 3.84 -8.69 -6.50
C GLN A 81 3.29 -10.05 -6.11
N ILE A 82 2.11 -10.10 -5.51
CA ILE A 82 1.49 -11.37 -5.17
C ILE A 82 1.20 -12.16 -6.45
N GLU A 83 0.68 -11.48 -7.47
CA GLU A 83 0.44 -12.13 -8.76
C GLU A 83 1.73 -12.63 -9.37
N ASN A 84 2.78 -11.83 -9.25
CA ASN A 84 4.08 -12.20 -9.80
C ASN A 84 4.67 -13.41 -9.07
N VAL A 85 4.58 -13.43 -7.75
CA VAL A 85 5.06 -14.57 -6.96
C VAL A 85 4.29 -15.83 -7.33
N ALA A 86 2.96 -15.70 -7.46
CA ALA A 86 2.13 -16.85 -7.82
C ALA A 86 2.56 -17.43 -9.17
N GLU A 87 2.79 -16.55 -10.13
CA GLU A 87 3.19 -16.99 -11.46
C GLU A 87 4.56 -17.66 -11.43
N LEU A 88 5.53 -17.02 -10.79
CA LEU A 88 6.89 -17.56 -10.74
C LEU A 88 6.99 -18.85 -9.96
N SER A 89 6.17 -19.02 -8.93
CA SER A 89 6.21 -20.23 -8.10
C SER A 89 5.22 -21.28 -8.56
N ARG A 90 4.42 -20.96 -9.57
CA ARG A 90 3.39 -21.85 -10.10
C ARG A 90 2.38 -22.24 -9.03
N ARG A 91 2.01 -21.27 -8.23
CA ARG A 91 1.01 -21.43 -7.17
C ARG A 91 -0.18 -20.57 -7.50
N SER A 92 -1.33 -20.89 -6.91
CA SER A 92 -2.50 -20.02 -7.04
C SER A 92 -2.31 -18.77 -6.19
N HIS A 93 -3.06 -17.72 -6.52
CA HIS A 93 -3.06 -16.51 -5.71
C HIS A 93 -3.46 -16.85 -4.28
N GLU A 94 -4.47 -17.71 -4.13
CA GLU A 94 -4.94 -18.11 -2.81
C GLU A 94 -3.84 -18.79 -1.99
N ALA A 95 -3.04 -19.64 -2.63
CA ALA A 95 -1.96 -20.32 -1.93
C ALA A 95 -0.91 -19.33 -1.44
N VAL A 96 -0.60 -18.31 -2.24
CA VAL A 96 0.34 -17.27 -1.82
C VAL A 96 -0.22 -16.49 -0.64
N LEU A 97 -1.50 -16.11 -0.72
CA LEU A 97 -2.13 -15.37 0.36
C LEU A 97 -2.22 -16.20 1.64
N ASP A 98 -2.51 -17.50 1.50
CA ASP A 98 -2.53 -18.39 2.66
C ASP A 98 -1.16 -18.43 3.34
N SER A 99 -0.09 -18.46 2.55
CA SER A 99 1.26 -18.44 3.11
C SER A 99 1.53 -17.14 3.87
N MET A 100 1.07 -16.01 3.32
CA MET A 100 1.23 -14.73 3.99
C MET A 100 0.46 -14.70 5.30
N GLU A 101 -0.76 -15.22 5.29
CA GLU A 101 -1.56 -15.25 6.49
C GLU A 101 -0.93 -16.12 7.56
N LEU A 102 -0.41 -17.29 7.15
CA LEU A 102 0.27 -18.18 8.07
C LEU A 102 1.47 -17.49 8.72
N ALA A 103 2.24 -16.76 7.92
CA ALA A 103 3.40 -16.03 8.45
C ALA A 103 2.96 -15.01 9.50
N CYS A 104 1.84 -14.32 9.25
CA CYS A 104 1.31 -13.36 10.22
C CYS A 104 0.90 -14.04 11.52
N LEU A 105 0.25 -15.20 11.40
CA LEU A 105 -0.18 -15.94 12.59
C LEU A 105 1.00 -16.44 13.39
N GLU A 106 2.04 -16.90 12.70
CA GLU A 106 3.24 -17.38 13.38
C GLU A 106 3.94 -16.24 14.12
N ALA A 107 3.99 -15.07 13.50
CA ALA A 107 4.59 -13.91 14.14
C ALA A 107 3.83 -13.52 15.41
N GLN A 108 2.50 -13.59 15.35
CA GLN A 108 1.68 -13.28 16.53
C GLN A 108 1.88 -14.30 17.63
N ALA A 109 2.07 -15.57 17.27
CA ALA A 109 2.23 -16.61 18.25
C ALA A 109 3.54 -16.47 19.02
N GLU A 110 4.55 -15.86 18.42
CA GLU A 110 5.83 -15.64 19.07
C GLU A 110 5.80 -14.52 20.09
N ASP A 111 4.81 -13.66 19.99
CA ASP A 111 4.66 -12.58 20.94
C ASP A 111 4.00 -13.05 22.21
#